data_96ad0300cb8f423b214e570f0ce841fb
#
_entry.id   96ad0300cb8f423b214e570f0ce841fb
#
_cell.length_a   1.000
_cell.length_b   1.000
_cell.length_c   1.000
_cell.angle_alpha   90.00
_cell.angle_beta   90.00
_cell.angle_gamma   90.00
#
_symmetry.space_group_name_H-M   'P 1'
#
loop_
_entity.id
_entity.type
_entity.pdbx_description
1 polymer ?
#
loop_
_entity_poly.entity_id
_entity_poly.type
_entity_poly.pdbx_seq_one_letter_code
_entity_poly.pdbx_strand_id
1 'polypeptide(L)'
;KTAVVPIVYYKGIKLEKAIEQVFVEVDKAHKDGANIIILSDRGVDEYHVQIPSLLAVSAVHQYLVKTKKRTTLSLVLESGEPRSVHHFATLLGYGASAVNPYLAHETIKQMVEEGMINKDPYAAIDDYNEAILSGIVKIASKMGISTIQSYQGAKIFEAIGIDSDVINKYFKGTVSRIEGISLKDIQEDVETLHS
;
A
#
# COMPACT_ATOMS: atom_id res chain seq x y z
N LYS A 1 19.78 5.52 -5.45
CA LYS A 1 19.28 4.75 -6.61
C LYS A 1 17.87 4.25 -6.31
N THR A 2 16.98 4.32 -7.30
CA THR A 2 15.59 3.86 -7.20
C THR A 2 15.42 2.56 -7.99
N ALA A 3 14.60 1.65 -7.47
CA ALA A 3 14.16 0.44 -8.17
C ALA A 3 12.64 0.30 -8.07
N VAL A 4 12.02 -0.14 -9.15
CA VAL A 4 10.60 -0.50 -9.19
C VAL A 4 10.50 -2.01 -9.02
N VAL A 5 9.65 -2.43 -8.08
CA VAL A 5 9.35 -3.84 -7.80
C VAL A 5 7.86 -4.05 -8.06
N PRO A 6 7.50 -4.87 -9.04
CA PRO A 6 6.10 -5.18 -9.33
C PRO A 6 5.45 -5.92 -8.15
N ILE A 7 4.23 -5.51 -7.80
CA ILE A 7 3.38 -6.22 -6.84
C ILE A 7 2.16 -6.83 -7.56
N VAL A 8 2.45 -7.46 -8.69
CA VAL A 8 1.46 -8.21 -9.48
C VAL A 8 1.92 -9.66 -9.61
N TYR A 9 0.97 -10.57 -9.77
CA TYR A 9 1.25 -11.99 -9.89
C TYR A 9 0.28 -12.66 -10.89
N TYR A 10 0.67 -13.80 -11.45
CA TYR A 10 -0.19 -14.57 -12.33
C TYR A 10 -1.39 -15.15 -11.57
N LYS A 11 -2.56 -14.97 -12.14
CA LYS A 11 -3.81 -15.55 -11.66
C LYS A 11 -3.66 -17.05 -11.39
N GLY A 12 -4.09 -17.52 -10.23
CA GLY A 12 -3.96 -18.93 -9.81
C GLY A 12 -2.64 -19.29 -9.10
N ILE A 13 -1.63 -18.42 -9.08
CA ILE A 13 -0.48 -18.59 -8.19
C ILE A 13 -0.90 -18.22 -6.77
N LYS A 14 -0.48 -18.97 -5.77
CA LYS A 14 -0.77 -18.65 -4.37
C LYS A 14 -0.23 -17.28 -3.99
N LEU A 15 -1.07 -16.46 -3.39
CA LEU A 15 -0.72 -15.10 -2.94
C LEU A 15 0.51 -15.09 -2.03
N GLU A 16 0.65 -16.10 -1.15
CA GLU A 16 1.83 -16.25 -0.31
C GLU A 16 3.13 -16.33 -1.11
N LYS A 17 3.13 -17.13 -2.19
CA LYS A 17 4.30 -17.24 -3.08
C LYS A 17 4.57 -15.95 -3.84
N ALA A 18 3.53 -15.24 -4.24
CA ALA A 18 3.65 -13.94 -4.88
C ALA A 18 4.32 -12.93 -3.95
N ILE A 19 3.95 -12.89 -2.68
CA ILE A 19 4.58 -12.04 -1.65
C ILE A 19 6.05 -12.43 -1.44
N GLU A 20 6.36 -13.73 -1.37
CA GLU A 20 7.75 -14.21 -1.26
C GLU A 20 8.61 -13.77 -2.45
N GLN A 21 8.05 -13.80 -3.67
CA GLN A 21 8.76 -13.31 -4.86
C GLN A 21 9.06 -11.81 -4.76
N VAL A 22 8.15 -11.01 -4.22
CA VAL A 22 8.40 -9.58 -3.97
C VAL A 22 9.60 -9.40 -3.03
N PHE A 23 9.73 -10.21 -1.99
CA PHE A 23 10.90 -10.15 -1.09
C PHE A 23 12.22 -10.43 -1.82
N VAL A 24 12.22 -11.40 -2.74
CA VAL A 24 13.40 -11.73 -3.57
C VAL A 24 13.77 -10.53 -4.45
N GLU A 25 12.82 -9.90 -5.11
CA GLU A 25 13.07 -8.73 -5.96
C GLU A 25 13.53 -7.51 -5.14
N VAL A 26 12.99 -7.28 -3.96
CA VAL A 26 13.44 -6.23 -3.04
C VAL A 26 14.88 -6.47 -2.60
N ASP A 27 15.24 -7.69 -2.27
CA ASP A 27 16.61 -8.05 -1.89
C ASP A 27 17.61 -7.86 -3.03
N LYS A 28 17.22 -8.23 -4.25
CA LYS A 28 18.01 -8.01 -5.45
C LYS A 28 18.23 -6.51 -5.68
N ALA A 29 17.17 -5.72 -5.64
CA ALA A 29 17.25 -4.27 -5.80
C ALA A 29 18.17 -3.63 -4.74
N HIS A 30 18.08 -4.07 -3.49
CA HIS A 30 18.96 -3.60 -2.42
C HIS A 30 20.42 -3.96 -2.67
N LYS A 31 20.72 -5.19 -3.08
CA LYS A 31 22.08 -5.62 -3.45
C LYS A 31 22.65 -4.81 -4.62
N ASP A 32 21.80 -4.42 -5.57
CA ASP A 32 22.15 -3.56 -6.70
C ASP A 32 22.32 -2.07 -6.31
N GLY A 33 22.21 -1.76 -5.02
CA GLY A 33 22.44 -0.43 -4.45
C GLY A 33 21.22 0.49 -4.47
N ALA A 34 20.00 -0.03 -4.61
CA ALA A 34 18.80 0.77 -4.44
C ALA A 34 18.60 1.14 -2.97
N ASN A 35 18.19 2.38 -2.73
CA ASN A 35 17.79 2.91 -1.42
C ASN A 35 16.34 3.43 -1.40
N ILE A 36 15.69 3.44 -2.56
CA ILE A 36 14.26 3.69 -2.72
C ILE A 36 13.67 2.54 -3.52
N ILE A 37 12.69 1.87 -2.93
CA ILE A 37 11.92 0.82 -3.56
C ILE A 37 10.52 1.36 -3.84
N ILE A 38 10.10 1.29 -5.10
CA ILE A 38 8.74 1.60 -5.52
C ILE A 38 8.01 0.28 -5.73
N LEU A 39 7.08 -0.04 -4.85
CA LEU A 39 6.14 -1.14 -5.03
C LEU A 39 5.04 -0.66 -5.99
N SER A 40 4.88 -1.32 -7.13
CA SER A 40 3.97 -0.86 -8.17
C SER A 40 3.02 -1.96 -8.62
N ASP A 41 1.72 -1.66 -8.68
CA ASP A 41 0.70 -2.51 -9.28
C ASP A 41 0.42 -2.18 -10.75
N ARG A 42 1.19 -1.27 -11.36
CA ARG A 42 1.15 -1.08 -12.81
C ARG A 42 1.58 -2.37 -13.51
N GLY A 43 0.80 -2.83 -14.41
CA GLY A 43 1.02 -4.13 -15.06
C GLY A 43 -0.06 -5.14 -14.74
N VAL A 44 -1.12 -4.72 -14.05
CA VAL A 44 -2.39 -5.47 -14.00
C VAL A 44 -2.95 -5.59 -15.42
N ASP A 45 -3.19 -6.81 -15.85
CA ASP A 45 -3.74 -7.15 -17.16
C ASP A 45 -4.65 -8.39 -17.03
N GLU A 46 -5.09 -8.96 -18.12
CA GLU A 46 -5.97 -10.14 -18.16
C GLU A 46 -5.43 -11.33 -17.32
N TYR A 47 -4.10 -11.46 -17.22
CA TYR A 47 -3.43 -12.59 -16.57
C TYR A 47 -2.78 -12.23 -15.24
N HIS A 48 -2.52 -10.95 -15.00
CA HIS A 48 -1.82 -10.47 -13.82
C HIS A 48 -2.75 -9.72 -12.88
N VAL A 49 -2.76 -10.16 -11.64
CA VAL A 49 -3.57 -9.62 -10.53
C VAL A 49 -2.66 -8.90 -9.56
N GLN A 50 -3.13 -7.78 -9.00
CA GLN A 50 -2.36 -7.08 -7.97
C GLN A 50 -2.38 -7.82 -6.63
N ILE A 51 -1.26 -7.75 -5.92
CA ILE A 51 -1.24 -7.99 -4.47
C ILE A 51 -1.91 -6.77 -3.80
N PRO A 52 -2.86 -6.95 -2.86
CA PRO A 52 -3.46 -5.82 -2.16
C PRO A 52 -2.39 -4.88 -1.59
N SER A 53 -2.51 -3.59 -1.88
CA SER A 53 -1.45 -2.61 -1.65
C SER A 53 -1.02 -2.52 -0.18
N LEU A 54 -1.98 -2.54 0.75
CA LEU A 54 -1.68 -2.51 2.18
C LEU A 54 -0.96 -3.79 2.63
N LEU A 55 -1.36 -4.95 2.12
CA LEU A 55 -0.70 -6.23 2.40
C LEU A 55 0.75 -6.22 1.88
N ALA A 56 0.97 -5.75 0.64
CA ALA A 56 2.30 -5.65 0.04
C ALA A 56 3.22 -4.73 0.85
N VAL A 57 2.76 -3.53 1.18
CA VAL A 57 3.54 -2.55 1.97
C VAL A 57 3.89 -3.11 3.33
N SER A 58 2.91 -3.64 4.06
CA SER A 58 3.14 -4.17 5.40
C SER A 58 4.03 -5.41 5.38
N ALA A 59 3.83 -6.33 4.45
CA ALA A 59 4.66 -7.53 4.31
C ALA A 59 6.14 -7.17 4.02
N VAL A 60 6.39 -6.27 3.07
CA VAL A 60 7.75 -5.82 2.75
C VAL A 60 8.36 -5.06 3.92
N HIS A 61 7.60 -4.18 4.58
CA HIS A 61 8.08 -3.48 5.78
C HIS A 61 8.53 -4.47 6.87
N GLN A 62 7.70 -5.45 7.21
CA GLN A 62 8.02 -6.46 8.22
C GLN A 62 9.21 -7.33 7.81
N TYR A 63 9.30 -7.69 6.54
CA TYR A 63 10.45 -8.41 5.98
C TYR A 63 11.75 -7.61 6.13
N LEU A 64 11.74 -6.33 5.79
CA LEU A 64 12.90 -5.45 5.92
C LEU A 64 13.31 -5.22 7.37
N VAL A 65 12.36 -5.13 8.29
CA VAL A 65 12.64 -5.07 9.74
C VAL A 65 13.31 -6.35 10.20
N LYS A 66 12.75 -7.52 9.85
CA LYS A 66 13.28 -8.83 10.21
C LYS A 66 14.71 -9.06 9.67
N THR A 67 14.98 -8.59 8.45
CA THR A 67 16.29 -8.73 7.80
C THR A 67 17.26 -7.58 8.09
N LYS A 68 16.89 -6.64 8.98
CA LYS A 68 17.68 -5.47 9.41
C LYS A 68 18.05 -4.52 8.27
N LYS A 69 17.20 -4.44 7.23
CA LYS A 69 17.43 -3.57 6.06
C LYS A 69 16.51 -2.34 6.06
N ARG A 70 15.52 -2.27 6.96
CA ARG A 70 14.47 -1.24 6.93
C ARG A 70 14.99 0.19 6.98
N THR A 71 16.08 0.43 7.72
CA THR A 71 16.67 1.75 7.88
C THR A 71 17.46 2.23 6.66
N THR A 72 17.78 1.34 5.74
CA THR A 72 18.54 1.65 4.52
C THR A 72 17.67 1.83 3.29
N LEU A 73 16.38 1.55 3.40
CA LEU A 73 15.42 1.55 2.30
C LEU A 73 14.20 2.40 2.63
N SER A 74 13.80 3.27 1.69
CA SER A 74 12.50 3.92 1.68
C SER A 74 11.53 3.13 0.81
N LEU A 75 10.30 2.93 1.31
CA LEU A 75 9.23 2.28 0.57
C LEU A 75 8.28 3.32 -0.01
N VAL A 76 8.12 3.33 -1.30
CA VAL A 76 7.12 4.12 -2.02
C VAL A 76 6.10 3.14 -2.61
N LEU A 77 4.83 3.47 -2.50
CA LEU A 77 3.76 2.71 -3.15
C LEU A 77 3.24 3.48 -4.35
N GLU A 78 3.17 2.83 -5.50
CA GLU A 78 2.45 3.28 -6.69
C GLU A 78 1.30 2.30 -6.94
N SER A 79 0.05 2.74 -6.70
CA SER A 79 -1.09 1.83 -6.74
C SER A 79 -2.38 2.51 -7.21
N GLY A 80 -3.23 1.73 -7.87
CA GLY A 80 -4.58 2.12 -8.23
C GLY A 80 -5.61 2.02 -7.09
N GLU A 81 -5.28 1.36 -5.97
CA GLU A 81 -6.25 1.12 -4.89
C GLU A 81 -6.51 2.34 -3.98
N PRO A 82 -5.49 3.12 -3.55
CA PRO A 82 -5.71 4.20 -2.59
C PRO A 82 -6.50 5.36 -3.20
N ARG A 83 -7.59 5.76 -2.52
CA ARG A 83 -8.46 6.86 -2.99
C ARG A 83 -9.08 7.69 -1.86
N SER A 84 -9.15 7.19 -0.65
CA SER A 84 -9.71 7.90 0.50
C SER A 84 -8.65 8.15 1.57
N VAL A 85 -8.88 9.14 2.44
CA VAL A 85 -7.96 9.49 3.54
C VAL A 85 -7.56 8.27 4.35
N HIS A 86 -8.50 7.36 4.65
CA HIS A 86 -8.23 6.18 5.46
C HIS A 86 -7.25 5.21 4.78
N HIS A 87 -7.34 5.05 3.46
CA HIS A 87 -6.38 4.23 2.71
C HIS A 87 -4.94 4.76 2.86
N PHE A 88 -4.76 6.06 2.71
CA PHE A 88 -3.43 6.69 2.88
C PHE A 88 -2.95 6.63 4.32
N ALA A 89 -3.83 6.87 5.28
CA ALA A 89 -3.50 6.80 6.70
C ALA A 89 -3.00 5.41 7.09
N THR A 90 -3.66 4.33 6.64
CA THR A 90 -3.22 2.96 6.90
C THR A 90 -1.92 2.62 6.20
N LEU A 91 -1.76 2.99 4.93
CA LEU A 91 -0.52 2.75 4.17
C LEU A 91 0.70 3.41 4.83
N LEU A 92 0.57 4.68 5.25
CA LEU A 92 1.64 5.38 5.98
C LEU A 92 1.90 4.72 7.34
N GLY A 93 0.85 4.34 8.07
CA GLY A 93 0.96 3.67 9.36
C GLY A 93 1.68 2.32 9.29
N TYR A 94 1.56 1.60 8.18
CA TYR A 94 2.20 0.29 7.97
C TYR A 94 3.52 0.34 7.20
N GLY A 95 4.04 1.54 6.89
CA GLY A 95 5.43 1.66 6.47
C GLY A 95 5.68 2.34 5.12
N ALA A 96 4.67 2.78 4.39
CA ALA A 96 4.88 3.58 3.19
C ALA A 96 5.48 4.94 3.54
N SER A 97 6.53 5.35 2.86
CA SER A 97 7.14 6.68 3.00
C SER A 97 6.45 7.71 2.10
N ALA A 98 5.93 7.26 0.96
CA ALA A 98 5.14 8.04 0.03
C ALA A 98 4.18 7.12 -0.73
N VAL A 99 3.10 7.70 -1.27
CA VAL A 99 2.08 7.00 -2.05
C VAL A 99 1.77 7.79 -3.31
N ASN A 100 1.82 7.14 -4.46
CA ASN A 100 1.34 7.66 -5.74
C ASN A 100 0.02 6.97 -6.13
N PRO A 101 -1.14 7.60 -5.91
CA PRO A 101 -2.46 7.07 -6.25
C PRO A 101 -2.80 7.34 -7.71
N TYR A 102 -2.05 6.75 -8.64
CA TYR A 102 -2.11 7.11 -10.05
C TYR A 102 -3.52 7.00 -10.66
N LEU A 103 -4.29 5.98 -10.28
CA LEU A 103 -5.64 5.79 -10.82
C LEU A 103 -6.62 6.84 -10.30
N ALA A 104 -6.51 7.26 -9.03
CA ALA A 104 -7.31 8.36 -8.51
C ALA A 104 -7.01 9.67 -9.25
N HIS A 105 -5.74 9.96 -9.52
CA HIS A 105 -5.33 11.13 -10.31
C HIS A 105 -5.85 11.08 -11.76
N GLU A 106 -5.74 9.92 -12.43
CA GLU A 106 -6.26 9.74 -13.79
C GLU A 106 -7.80 9.87 -13.83
N THR A 107 -8.49 9.33 -12.82
CA THR A 107 -9.96 9.48 -12.70
C THR A 107 -10.35 10.95 -12.56
N ILE A 108 -9.63 11.75 -11.78
CA ILE A 108 -9.89 13.18 -11.64
C ILE A 108 -9.70 13.90 -12.97
N LYS A 109 -8.64 13.59 -13.73
CA LYS A 109 -8.42 14.16 -15.07
C LYS A 109 -9.58 13.83 -16.00
N GLN A 110 -10.00 12.58 -16.03
CA GLN A 110 -11.14 12.14 -16.83
C GLN A 110 -12.42 12.91 -16.46
N MET A 111 -12.70 13.09 -15.15
CA MET A 111 -13.88 13.86 -14.69
C MET A 111 -13.84 15.32 -15.15
N VAL A 112 -12.66 15.92 -15.23
CA VAL A 112 -12.48 17.27 -15.79
C VAL A 112 -12.74 17.26 -17.30
N GLU A 113 -12.19 16.31 -18.04
CA GLU A 113 -12.37 16.17 -19.50
C GLU A 113 -13.84 15.92 -19.87
N GLU A 114 -14.57 15.16 -19.06
CA GLU A 114 -16.01 14.92 -19.22
C GLU A 114 -16.91 16.07 -18.75
N GLY A 115 -16.30 17.15 -18.24
CA GLY A 115 -17.02 18.35 -17.77
C GLY A 115 -17.74 18.18 -16.43
N MET A 116 -17.47 17.10 -15.70
CA MET A 116 -18.03 16.89 -14.35
C MET A 116 -17.39 17.84 -13.31
N ILE A 117 -16.13 18.20 -13.52
CA ILE A 117 -15.37 19.15 -12.69
C ILE A 117 -14.96 20.31 -13.60
N ASN A 118 -15.42 21.51 -13.28
CA ASN A 118 -15.05 22.72 -14.01
C ASN A 118 -13.82 23.38 -13.39
N LYS A 119 -12.65 22.78 -13.63
CA LYS A 119 -11.35 23.25 -13.12
C LYS A 119 -10.21 22.75 -14.01
N ASP A 120 -9.05 23.36 -13.91
CA ASP A 120 -7.83 22.81 -14.48
C ASP A 120 -7.53 21.43 -13.88
N PRO A 121 -7.14 20.41 -14.68
CA PRO A 121 -6.89 19.05 -14.19
C PRO A 121 -5.84 18.99 -13.08
N TYR A 122 -4.75 19.75 -13.21
CA TYR A 122 -3.68 19.78 -12.19
C TYR A 122 -4.16 20.43 -10.89
N ALA A 123 -4.92 21.53 -11.01
CA ALA A 123 -5.51 22.18 -9.85
C ALA A 123 -6.54 21.27 -9.13
N ALA A 124 -7.29 20.48 -9.88
CA ALA A 124 -8.22 19.49 -9.30
C ALA A 124 -7.49 18.37 -8.56
N ILE A 125 -6.36 17.90 -9.09
CA ILE A 125 -5.49 16.92 -8.43
C ILE A 125 -4.87 17.51 -7.16
N ASP A 126 -4.41 18.76 -7.20
CA ASP A 126 -3.84 19.44 -6.03
C ASP A 126 -4.88 19.58 -4.92
N ASP A 127 -6.13 19.94 -5.23
CA ASP A 127 -7.22 19.99 -4.25
C ASP A 127 -7.46 18.61 -3.60
N TYR A 128 -7.43 17.55 -4.40
CA TYR A 128 -7.55 16.19 -3.88
C TYR A 128 -6.39 15.86 -2.94
N ASN A 129 -5.17 16.15 -3.34
CA ASN A 129 -3.97 15.89 -2.53
C ASN A 129 -4.02 16.69 -1.21
N GLU A 130 -4.43 17.96 -1.25
CA GLU A 130 -4.59 18.78 -0.04
C GLU A 130 -5.67 18.23 0.90
N ALA A 131 -6.78 17.74 0.35
CA ALA A 131 -7.84 17.13 1.15
C ALA A 131 -7.34 15.85 1.84
N ILE A 132 -6.58 15.02 1.13
CA ILE A 132 -5.97 13.81 1.71
C ILE A 132 -4.98 14.19 2.83
N LEU A 133 -4.07 15.13 2.57
CA LEU A 133 -3.08 15.60 3.56
C LEU A 133 -3.73 16.18 4.80
N SER A 134 -4.74 17.04 4.63
CA SER A 134 -5.53 17.60 5.75
C SER A 134 -6.18 16.51 6.58
N GLY A 135 -6.72 15.47 5.92
CA GLY A 135 -7.31 14.32 6.58
C GLY A 135 -6.30 13.51 7.40
N ILE A 136 -5.10 13.29 6.86
CA ILE A 136 -4.01 12.58 7.55
C ILE A 136 -3.57 13.37 8.78
N VAL A 137 -3.35 14.69 8.63
CA VAL A 137 -3.00 15.58 9.76
C VAL A 137 -4.07 15.52 10.86
N LYS A 138 -5.34 15.53 10.49
CA LYS A 138 -6.46 15.41 11.42
C LYS A 138 -6.44 14.08 12.19
N ILE A 139 -6.15 12.97 11.51
CA ILE A 139 -6.02 11.64 12.15
C ILE A 139 -4.83 11.64 13.12
N ALA A 140 -3.65 12.08 12.68
CA ALA A 140 -2.46 12.15 13.52
C ALA A 140 -2.69 13.03 14.76
N SER A 141 -3.31 14.20 14.59
CA SER A 141 -3.65 15.11 15.68
C SER A 141 -4.59 14.48 16.72
N LYS A 142 -5.61 13.72 16.28
CA LYS A 142 -6.51 12.99 17.17
C LYS A 142 -5.81 11.90 17.96
N MET A 143 -4.75 11.31 17.39
CA MET A 143 -3.92 10.30 18.06
C MET A 143 -2.79 10.90 18.90
N GLY A 144 -2.67 12.23 18.94
CA GLY A 144 -1.59 12.91 19.67
C GLY A 144 -0.20 12.73 19.03
N ILE A 145 -0.15 12.44 17.74
CA ILE A 145 1.09 12.19 17.00
C ILE A 145 1.45 13.43 16.20
N SER A 146 2.64 13.99 16.45
CA SER A 146 3.09 15.25 15.85
C SER A 146 4.04 15.09 14.66
N THR A 147 4.59 13.90 14.43
CA THR A 147 5.54 13.64 13.33
C THR A 147 5.17 12.37 12.56
N ILE A 148 5.43 12.36 11.26
CA ILE A 148 5.14 11.19 10.42
C ILE A 148 6.03 10.00 10.80
N GLN A 149 7.23 10.23 11.28
CA GLN A 149 8.12 9.18 11.76
C GLN A 149 7.54 8.45 12.97
N SER A 150 6.92 9.18 13.88
CA SER A 150 6.23 8.60 15.04
C SER A 150 4.92 7.94 14.67
N TYR A 151 4.31 8.32 13.55
CA TYR A 151 3.10 7.72 13.02
C TYR A 151 3.36 6.34 12.40
N GLN A 152 4.47 6.19 11.70
CA GLN A 152 4.87 4.91 11.10
C GLN A 152 5.16 3.88 12.17
N GLY A 153 4.44 2.76 12.16
CA GLY A 153 4.59 1.69 13.15
C GLY A 153 4.01 1.98 14.53
N ALA A 154 3.23 3.05 14.70
CA ALA A 154 2.60 3.41 15.98
C ALA A 154 1.51 2.41 16.45
N LYS A 155 1.14 1.43 15.64
CA LYS A 155 0.16 0.37 15.95
C LYS A 155 -1.20 0.93 16.40
N ILE A 156 -1.64 2.00 15.74
CA ILE A 156 -2.88 2.71 16.06
C ILE A 156 -4.13 2.11 15.41
N PHE A 157 -3.95 1.10 14.57
CA PHE A 157 -5.04 0.41 13.88
C PHE A 157 -5.35 -0.93 14.53
N GLU A 158 -6.59 -1.34 14.40
CA GLU A 158 -7.09 -2.65 14.81
C GLU A 158 -7.58 -3.42 13.58
N ALA A 159 -7.27 -4.71 13.52
CA ALA A 159 -7.80 -5.59 12.49
C ALA A 159 -9.13 -6.19 12.97
N ILE A 160 -10.12 -6.20 12.10
CA ILE A 160 -11.43 -6.79 12.34
C ILE A 160 -11.74 -7.75 11.21
N GLY A 161 -11.98 -9.01 11.54
CA GLY A 161 -12.37 -10.04 10.56
C GLY A 161 -11.22 -10.55 9.69
N ILE A 162 -9.98 -10.51 10.18
CA ILE A 162 -8.80 -11.09 9.52
C ILE A 162 -8.20 -12.15 10.42
N ASP A 163 -7.86 -13.31 9.84
CA ASP A 163 -7.26 -14.44 10.53
C ASP A 163 -5.94 -14.06 11.23
N SER A 164 -5.71 -14.62 12.41
CA SER A 164 -4.52 -14.35 13.22
C SER A 164 -3.22 -14.73 12.52
N ASP A 165 -3.21 -15.75 11.66
CA ASP A 165 -2.02 -16.14 10.91
C ASP A 165 -1.59 -15.06 9.93
N VAL A 166 -2.56 -14.40 9.25
CA VAL A 166 -2.30 -13.25 8.36
C VAL A 166 -1.75 -12.08 9.16
N ILE A 167 -2.36 -11.77 10.31
CA ILE A 167 -1.93 -10.66 11.18
C ILE A 167 -0.52 -10.91 11.71
N ASN A 168 -0.24 -12.08 12.25
CA ASN A 168 1.05 -12.40 12.83
C ASN A 168 2.18 -12.40 11.79
N LYS A 169 1.87 -12.80 10.55
CA LYS A 169 2.86 -12.89 9.48
C LYS A 169 3.14 -11.55 8.80
N TYR A 170 2.09 -10.78 8.50
CA TYR A 170 2.20 -9.60 7.65
C TYR A 170 1.87 -8.27 8.34
N PHE A 171 1.14 -8.30 9.46
CA PHE A 171 0.71 -7.11 10.21
C PHE A 171 1.11 -7.20 11.67
N LYS A 172 2.31 -7.68 11.92
CA LYS A 172 2.82 -7.99 13.27
C LYS A 172 2.63 -6.82 14.23
N GLY A 173 1.97 -7.13 15.35
CA GLY A 173 1.70 -6.18 16.41
C GLY A 173 0.40 -5.39 16.24
N THR A 174 -0.37 -5.64 15.17
CA THR A 174 -1.73 -5.15 15.05
C THR A 174 -2.64 -5.95 15.99
N VAL A 175 -3.47 -5.23 16.74
CA VAL A 175 -4.48 -5.85 17.61
C VAL A 175 -5.58 -6.44 16.75
N SER A 176 -5.93 -7.70 16.98
CA SER A 176 -7.07 -8.37 16.36
C SER A 176 -7.89 -9.07 17.44
N ARG A 177 -9.18 -8.75 17.53
CA ARG A 177 -10.12 -9.33 18.50
C ARG A 177 -11.17 -10.20 17.84
N ILE A 178 -11.34 -10.05 16.54
CA ILE A 178 -12.32 -10.80 15.74
C ILE A 178 -11.57 -11.39 14.57
N GLU A 179 -11.43 -12.71 14.56
CA GLU A 179 -10.86 -13.45 13.44
C GLU A 179 -11.84 -13.52 12.25
N GLY A 180 -11.35 -13.90 11.08
CA GLY A 180 -12.17 -13.99 9.89
C GLY A 180 -11.41 -14.55 8.71
N ILE A 181 -11.28 -13.76 7.64
CA ILE A 181 -10.75 -14.20 6.35
C ILE A 181 -9.26 -14.57 6.43
N SER A 182 -8.92 -15.68 5.76
CA SER A 182 -7.56 -16.15 5.57
C SER A 182 -6.87 -15.46 4.39
N LEU A 183 -5.58 -15.72 4.20
CA LEU A 183 -4.86 -15.25 3.02
C LEU A 183 -5.43 -15.81 1.72
N LYS A 184 -5.99 -17.03 1.76
CA LYS A 184 -6.66 -17.63 0.62
C LYS A 184 -7.94 -16.87 0.25
N ASP A 185 -8.73 -16.49 1.25
CA ASP A 185 -9.96 -15.71 1.02
C ASP A 185 -9.63 -14.33 0.44
N ILE A 186 -8.56 -13.68 0.92
CA ILE A 186 -8.06 -12.41 0.35
C ILE A 186 -7.67 -12.60 -1.12
N GLN A 187 -7.01 -13.71 -1.47
CA GLN A 187 -6.68 -14.02 -2.86
C GLN A 187 -7.93 -14.21 -3.71
N GLU A 188 -8.91 -14.97 -3.23
CA GLU A 188 -10.17 -15.22 -3.93
C GLU A 188 -10.94 -13.91 -4.17
N ASP A 189 -10.98 -13.00 -3.19
CA ASP A 189 -11.61 -11.69 -3.33
C ASP A 189 -10.93 -10.85 -4.40
N VAL A 190 -9.60 -10.77 -4.39
CA VAL A 190 -8.83 -10.00 -5.40
C VAL A 190 -9.03 -10.56 -6.80
N GLU A 191 -8.97 -11.88 -6.97
CA GLU A 191 -9.16 -12.54 -8.27
C GLU A 191 -10.60 -12.41 -8.77
N THR A 192 -11.58 -12.37 -7.87
CA THR A 192 -12.99 -12.12 -8.21
C THR A 192 -13.22 -10.67 -8.65
N LEU A 193 -12.64 -9.71 -7.95
CA LEU A 193 -12.74 -8.29 -8.33
C LEU A 193 -12.02 -7.97 -9.64
N HIS A 194 -11.01 -8.77 -10.00
CA HIS A 194 -10.25 -8.63 -11.24
C HIS A 194 -10.99 -9.22 -12.47
N SER A 195 -11.90 -10.16 -12.30
CA SER A 195 -12.69 -10.77 -13.37
C SER A 195 -13.90 -9.93 -13.70
#